data_0576c3aa047079953e46a5810fb5faa4
#
_entry.id   0576c3aa047079953e46a5810fb5faa4
#
_cell.length_a   1.000
_cell.length_b   1.000
_cell.length_c   1.000
_cell.angle_alpha   90.00
_cell.angle_beta   90.00
_cell.angle_gamma   90.00
#
_symmetry.space_group_name_H-M   'P 1'
#
loop_
_entity.id
_entity.type
_entity.pdbx_description
1 polymer ?
#
loop_
_entity_poly.entity_id
_entity_poly.type
_entity_poly.pdbx_seq_one_letter_code
_entity_poly.pdbx_strand_id
1 'polypeptide(L)'
;MHIALLAFDGLSPTEIARVLFCSRTTVYAVVSRFLQEGRAAFDDHGRRGPRPLLGEKASERLEKLLEEDSPTEHGWLRSRWSCELLALQLLRERAAALVSRETLRRALHRLGFRCRRPRPVPPEKGSEEQIIEKHARLEDVLQMTEEAGSFFQDETRLETNPKVGFCWMRRGRQRPLRTPGINRKAWISGVLNFHTGRFHWVSGGRKDGELFVKLLDHLRRTYRCHKELHLATDNDGSHTSKRVRRYVEDSGGHIRLYPLPSWSPESNPVEVVWWSLHEAVSRNHECAGLDDLVELAEGYLEEGQPFRLKLGEVYDRLERPPP
;
A
#
# COMPACT_ATOMS: atom_id res chain seq x y z
N MET A 1 23.70 -24.19 -37.29
CA MET A 1 22.66 -24.87 -38.08
C MET A 1 22.98 -24.88 -39.57
N HIS A 2 23.27 -23.77 -40.27
CA HIS A 2 23.59 -23.76 -41.70
C HIS A 2 24.75 -24.68 -42.13
N ILE A 3 25.82 -24.76 -41.33
CA ILE A 3 26.94 -25.68 -41.59
C ILE A 3 26.47 -27.14 -41.67
N ALA A 4 25.59 -27.57 -40.75
CA ALA A 4 25.10 -28.95 -40.74
C ALA A 4 24.17 -29.25 -41.93
N LEU A 5 23.34 -28.27 -42.34
CA LEU A 5 22.47 -28.40 -43.49
C LEU A 5 23.29 -28.53 -44.80
N LEU A 6 24.27 -27.65 -45.01
CA LEU A 6 25.14 -27.71 -46.19
C LEU A 6 26.00 -28.99 -46.24
N ALA A 7 26.41 -29.49 -45.07
CA ALA A 7 27.10 -30.78 -44.99
C ALA A 7 26.17 -31.97 -45.33
N PHE A 8 24.89 -31.90 -44.93
CA PHE A 8 23.88 -32.88 -45.31
C PHE A 8 23.57 -32.86 -46.81
N ASP A 9 23.60 -31.67 -47.43
CA ASP A 9 23.45 -31.48 -48.87
C ASP A 9 24.69 -31.94 -49.68
N GLY A 10 25.71 -32.50 -49.01
CA GLY A 10 26.88 -33.10 -49.65
C GLY A 10 28.01 -32.12 -49.97
N LEU A 11 27.97 -30.88 -49.55
CA LEU A 11 29.07 -29.94 -49.79
C LEU A 11 30.31 -30.31 -48.95
N SER A 12 31.47 -30.17 -49.55
CA SER A 12 32.74 -30.39 -48.86
C SER A 12 33.01 -29.32 -47.84
N PRO A 13 33.79 -29.63 -46.76
CA PRO A 13 34.14 -28.65 -45.72
C PRO A 13 34.80 -27.38 -46.28
N THR A 14 35.50 -27.48 -47.42
CA THR A 14 36.14 -26.34 -48.08
C THR A 14 35.10 -25.43 -48.76
N GLU A 15 34.10 -26.02 -49.40
CA GLU A 15 33.00 -25.27 -50.02
C GLU A 15 32.13 -24.60 -48.96
N ILE A 16 31.77 -25.30 -47.88
CA ILE A 16 31.01 -24.73 -46.75
C ILE A 16 31.75 -23.56 -46.14
N ALA A 17 33.06 -23.73 -45.90
CA ALA A 17 33.89 -22.66 -45.34
C ALA A 17 33.94 -21.41 -46.24
N ARG A 18 33.94 -21.60 -47.54
CA ARG A 18 33.89 -20.52 -48.54
C ARG A 18 32.52 -19.83 -48.56
N VAL A 19 31.44 -20.60 -48.59
CA VAL A 19 30.05 -20.07 -48.63
C VAL A 19 29.69 -19.29 -47.36
N LEU A 20 30.09 -19.80 -46.20
CA LEU A 20 29.74 -19.19 -44.90
C LEU A 20 30.83 -18.28 -44.33
N PHE A 21 31.90 -18.02 -45.08
CA PHE A 21 33.02 -17.16 -44.67
C PHE A 21 33.61 -17.56 -43.31
N CYS A 22 33.73 -18.85 -43.02
CA CYS A 22 34.28 -19.36 -41.77
C CYS A 22 35.51 -20.27 -42.03
N SER A 23 36.20 -20.63 -40.94
CA SER A 23 37.35 -21.55 -41.08
C SER A 23 36.89 -23.00 -41.28
N ARG A 24 37.66 -23.80 -42.01
CA ARG A 24 37.43 -25.25 -42.13
C ARG A 24 37.40 -25.94 -40.77
N THR A 25 38.20 -25.47 -39.81
CA THR A 25 38.21 -25.96 -38.43
C THR A 25 36.84 -25.76 -37.76
N THR A 26 36.22 -24.61 -38.01
CA THR A 26 34.86 -24.34 -37.51
C THR A 26 33.84 -25.29 -38.10
N VAL A 27 33.95 -25.59 -39.40
CA VAL A 27 33.06 -26.55 -40.09
C VAL A 27 33.19 -27.94 -39.46
N TYR A 28 34.42 -28.45 -39.33
CA TYR A 28 34.66 -29.76 -38.70
C TYR A 28 34.16 -29.80 -37.24
N ALA A 29 34.40 -28.77 -36.47
CA ALA A 29 33.95 -28.72 -35.09
C ALA A 29 32.42 -28.76 -34.94
N VAL A 30 31.70 -28.04 -35.82
CA VAL A 30 30.21 -28.01 -35.78
C VAL A 30 29.65 -29.36 -36.26
N VAL A 31 30.20 -29.92 -37.33
CA VAL A 31 29.74 -31.23 -37.87
C VAL A 31 30.02 -32.33 -36.85
N SER A 32 31.22 -32.39 -36.27
CA SER A 32 31.57 -33.39 -35.24
C SER A 32 30.66 -33.29 -34.02
N ARG A 33 30.40 -32.08 -33.55
CA ARG A 33 29.48 -31.86 -32.40
C ARG A 33 28.05 -32.30 -32.76
N PHE A 34 27.59 -31.98 -33.95
CA PHE A 34 26.27 -32.40 -34.42
C PHE A 34 26.12 -33.92 -34.50
N LEU A 35 27.17 -34.60 -34.99
CA LEU A 35 27.17 -36.08 -35.04
C LEU A 35 27.16 -36.73 -33.66
N GLN A 36 27.71 -36.06 -32.64
CA GLN A 36 27.75 -36.55 -31.25
C GLN A 36 26.48 -36.22 -30.47
N GLU A 37 26.00 -34.99 -30.58
CA GLU A 37 24.94 -34.43 -29.73
C GLU A 37 23.59 -34.27 -30.46
N GLY A 38 23.57 -34.50 -31.78
CA GLY A 38 22.38 -34.31 -32.58
C GLY A 38 21.89 -32.84 -32.53
N ARG A 39 20.59 -32.68 -32.41
CA ARG A 39 19.95 -31.35 -32.38
C ARG A 39 20.42 -30.48 -31.21
N ALA A 40 20.79 -31.10 -30.08
CA ALA A 40 21.27 -30.37 -28.90
C ALA A 40 22.58 -29.60 -29.15
N ALA A 41 23.36 -29.99 -30.18
CA ALA A 41 24.56 -29.26 -30.61
C ALA A 41 24.30 -27.80 -31.03
N PHE A 42 23.05 -27.45 -31.34
CA PHE A 42 22.65 -26.08 -31.73
C PHE A 42 22.10 -25.26 -30.58
N ASP A 43 21.90 -25.86 -29.42
CA ASP A 43 21.51 -25.12 -28.24
C ASP A 43 22.70 -24.29 -27.75
N ASP A 44 22.46 -23.00 -27.58
CA ASP A 44 23.50 -22.10 -27.12
C ASP A 44 23.72 -22.34 -25.60
N HIS A 45 24.74 -23.14 -25.28
CA HIS A 45 25.19 -23.28 -23.89
C HIS A 45 25.76 -21.94 -23.47
N GLY A 46 24.90 -21.12 -22.83
CA GLY A 46 25.24 -19.77 -22.39
C GLY A 46 26.63 -19.74 -21.75
N ARG A 47 27.49 -18.89 -22.23
CA ARG A 47 28.82 -18.69 -21.62
C ARG A 47 28.64 -18.40 -20.16
N ARG A 48 29.29 -19.17 -19.28
CA ARG A 48 29.38 -18.82 -17.86
C ARG A 48 29.91 -17.39 -17.75
N GLY A 49 29.05 -16.45 -17.37
CA GLY A 49 29.44 -15.08 -17.11
C GLY A 49 30.52 -15.00 -16.02
N PRO A 50 31.16 -13.85 -15.82
CA PRO A 50 32.10 -13.66 -14.74
C PRO A 50 31.48 -14.06 -13.40
N ARG A 51 32.26 -14.68 -12.52
CA ARG A 51 31.81 -15.08 -11.19
C ARG A 51 31.22 -13.86 -10.46
N PRO A 52 30.08 -14.01 -9.78
CA PRO A 52 29.50 -12.93 -8.99
C PRO A 52 30.52 -12.42 -7.96
N LEU A 53 30.67 -11.11 -7.84
CA LEU A 53 31.52 -10.48 -6.84
C LEU A 53 31.04 -10.76 -5.40
N LEU A 54 29.75 -11.01 -5.23
CA LEU A 54 29.13 -11.45 -3.98
C LEU A 54 28.88 -12.95 -4.09
N GLY A 55 29.63 -13.72 -3.30
CA GLY A 55 29.48 -15.17 -3.19
C GLY A 55 28.27 -15.55 -2.33
N GLU A 56 28.03 -16.84 -2.18
CA GLU A 56 26.90 -17.43 -1.46
C GLU A 56 26.83 -16.93 -0.01
N LYS A 57 27.93 -16.99 0.75
CA LYS A 57 28.00 -16.48 2.13
C LYS A 57 27.60 -15.00 2.26
N ALA A 58 27.99 -14.17 1.29
CA ALA A 58 27.62 -12.75 1.30
C ALA A 58 26.13 -12.57 0.98
N SER A 59 25.56 -13.44 0.14
CA SER A 59 24.14 -13.44 -0.20
C SER A 59 23.27 -13.84 1.00
N GLU A 60 23.58 -14.94 1.65
CA GLU A 60 22.92 -15.39 2.90
C GLU A 60 22.98 -14.31 3.99
N ARG A 61 24.15 -13.66 4.12
CA ARG A 61 24.29 -12.60 5.11
C ARG A 61 23.45 -11.35 4.78
N LEU A 62 23.31 -11.01 3.48
CA LEU A 62 22.44 -9.93 3.04
C LEU A 62 20.98 -10.21 3.36
N GLU A 63 20.51 -11.43 3.13
CA GLU A 63 19.14 -11.84 3.47
C GLU A 63 18.89 -11.66 4.96
N LYS A 64 19.77 -12.19 5.80
CA LYS A 64 19.67 -12.06 7.26
C LYS A 64 19.67 -10.61 7.73
N LEU A 65 20.57 -9.75 7.22
CA LEU A 65 20.62 -8.33 7.56
C LEU A 65 19.33 -7.58 7.19
N LEU A 66 18.63 -8.00 6.13
CA LEU A 66 17.44 -7.32 5.65
C LEU A 66 16.14 -7.84 6.25
N GLU A 67 16.10 -9.11 6.64
CA GLU A 67 14.89 -9.76 7.16
C GLU A 67 14.84 -9.76 8.69
N GLU A 68 15.98 -9.91 9.35
CA GLU A 68 16.03 -10.12 10.80
C GLU A 68 16.65 -8.94 11.56
N ASP A 69 17.65 -8.25 10.96
CA ASP A 69 18.48 -7.29 11.66
C ASP A 69 18.17 -5.84 11.26
N SER A 70 18.30 -4.90 12.20
CA SER A 70 18.28 -3.47 11.93
C SER A 70 19.70 -2.88 11.93
N PRO A 71 19.96 -1.77 11.19
CA PRO A 71 21.29 -1.13 11.24
C PRO A 71 21.73 -0.74 12.65
N THR A 72 20.81 -0.36 13.53
CA THR A 72 21.09 0.07 14.91
C THR A 72 21.68 -1.05 15.75
N GLU A 73 21.27 -2.30 15.54
CA GLU A 73 21.80 -3.49 16.23
C GLU A 73 23.26 -3.75 15.89
N HIS A 74 23.69 -3.25 14.74
CA HIS A 74 25.10 -3.29 14.30
C HIS A 74 25.89 -2.01 14.63
N GLY A 75 25.33 -1.13 15.48
CA GLY A 75 25.98 0.10 15.92
C GLY A 75 25.97 1.24 14.89
N TRP A 76 25.11 1.16 13.87
CA TRP A 76 24.94 2.24 12.92
C TRP A 76 23.86 3.23 13.40
N LEU A 77 24.14 4.52 13.32
CA LEU A 77 23.15 5.56 13.63
C LEU A 77 22.20 5.80 12.44
N ARG A 78 21.54 4.74 12.00
CA ARG A 78 20.61 4.73 10.87
C ARG A 78 19.48 3.74 11.15
N SER A 79 18.27 4.10 10.75
CA SER A 79 17.04 3.28 10.96
C SER A 79 16.73 2.32 9.79
N ARG A 80 17.47 2.42 8.70
CA ARG A 80 17.24 1.59 7.51
C ARG A 80 18.54 1.25 6.80
N TRP A 81 18.58 0.09 6.20
CA TRP A 81 19.67 -0.31 5.34
C TRP A 81 19.67 0.45 4.02
N SER A 82 20.79 1.04 3.63
CA SER A 82 21.08 1.51 2.27
C SER A 82 22.07 0.56 1.61
N CYS A 83 22.19 0.61 0.28
CA CYS A 83 23.19 -0.20 -0.41
C CYS A 83 24.62 0.10 0.07
N GLU A 84 24.93 1.36 0.33
CA GLU A 84 26.24 1.78 0.86
C GLU A 84 26.49 1.18 2.24
N LEU A 85 25.48 1.25 3.12
CA LEU A 85 25.57 0.75 4.48
C LEU A 85 25.74 -0.78 4.51
N LEU A 86 24.98 -1.49 3.67
CA LEU A 86 25.11 -2.93 3.50
C LEU A 86 26.50 -3.32 2.97
N ALA A 87 27.05 -2.57 2.01
CA ALA A 87 28.40 -2.82 1.50
C ALA A 87 29.46 -2.65 2.60
N LEU A 88 29.34 -1.60 3.43
CA LEU A 88 30.22 -1.36 4.56
C LEU A 88 30.06 -2.44 5.64
N GLN A 89 28.85 -2.90 5.91
CA GLN A 89 28.59 -3.96 6.89
C GLN A 89 29.21 -5.30 6.44
N LEU A 90 29.01 -5.68 5.18
CA LEU A 90 29.63 -6.89 4.62
C LEU A 90 31.18 -6.83 4.66
N LEU A 91 31.76 -5.66 4.39
CA LEU A 91 33.19 -5.44 4.51
C LEU A 91 33.66 -5.57 5.96
N ARG A 92 32.95 -4.95 6.90
CA ARG A 92 33.25 -5.02 8.34
C ARG A 92 33.22 -6.45 8.87
N GLU A 93 32.28 -7.24 8.42
CA GLU A 93 32.13 -8.66 8.78
C GLU A 93 33.03 -9.59 7.96
N ARG A 94 33.83 -9.05 7.03
CA ARG A 94 34.69 -9.83 6.11
C ARG A 94 33.90 -10.86 5.28
N ALA A 95 32.60 -10.61 5.08
CA ALA A 95 31.72 -11.44 4.26
C ALA A 95 31.91 -11.17 2.76
N ALA A 96 32.32 -9.95 2.40
CA ALA A 96 32.69 -9.57 1.03
C ALA A 96 33.72 -8.46 1.02
N ALA A 97 34.42 -8.28 -0.10
CA ALA A 97 35.19 -7.07 -0.39
C ALA A 97 34.24 -5.89 -0.60
N LEU A 98 34.74 -4.66 -0.53
CA LEU A 98 33.95 -3.47 -0.81
C LEU A 98 33.45 -3.51 -2.27
N VAL A 99 32.14 -3.51 -2.42
CA VAL A 99 31.46 -3.53 -3.73
C VAL A 99 30.75 -2.20 -3.99
N SER A 100 30.57 -1.87 -5.26
CA SER A 100 29.84 -0.67 -5.63
C SER A 100 28.34 -0.79 -5.26
N ARG A 101 27.69 0.36 -5.03
CA ARG A 101 26.23 0.46 -4.83
C ARG A 101 25.45 -0.30 -5.89
N GLU A 102 25.83 -0.18 -7.16
CA GLU A 102 25.12 -0.82 -8.27
C GLU A 102 25.33 -2.34 -8.27
N THR A 103 26.52 -2.83 -7.93
CA THR A 103 26.76 -4.27 -7.77
C THR A 103 25.86 -4.85 -6.67
N LEU A 104 25.77 -4.16 -5.53
CA LEU A 104 24.91 -4.60 -4.44
C LEU A 104 23.42 -4.53 -4.82
N ARG A 105 22.99 -3.45 -5.46
CA ARG A 105 21.62 -3.32 -5.94
C ARG A 105 21.22 -4.47 -6.87
N ARG A 106 22.09 -4.84 -7.81
CA ARG A 106 21.86 -5.98 -8.72
C ARG A 106 21.81 -7.31 -7.96
N ALA A 107 22.65 -7.47 -6.94
CA ALA A 107 22.62 -8.66 -6.11
C ALA A 107 21.29 -8.77 -5.34
N LEU A 108 20.86 -7.70 -4.69
CA LEU A 108 19.55 -7.64 -4.00
C LEU A 108 18.39 -7.96 -4.93
N HIS A 109 18.41 -7.43 -6.17
CA HIS A 109 17.38 -7.77 -7.15
C HIS A 109 17.37 -9.24 -7.54
N ARG A 110 18.55 -9.90 -7.63
CA ARG A 110 18.64 -11.36 -7.91
C ARG A 110 18.13 -12.19 -6.74
N LEU A 111 18.35 -11.74 -5.51
CA LEU A 111 17.82 -12.33 -4.28
C LEU A 111 16.32 -12.03 -4.08
N GLY A 112 15.67 -11.33 -4.99
CA GLY A 112 14.23 -11.05 -4.91
C GLY A 112 13.86 -9.76 -4.19
N PHE A 113 14.81 -9.07 -3.56
CA PHE A 113 14.52 -7.84 -2.83
C PHE A 113 14.19 -6.65 -3.75
N ARG A 114 13.26 -5.83 -3.32
CA ARG A 114 12.87 -4.59 -3.99
C ARG A 114 12.77 -3.46 -2.97
N CYS A 115 13.28 -2.30 -3.31
CA CYS A 115 13.12 -1.11 -2.47
C CYS A 115 11.68 -0.60 -2.58
N ARG A 116 10.90 -0.76 -1.52
CA ARG A 116 9.50 -0.32 -1.43
C ARG A 116 9.26 0.40 -0.11
N ARG A 117 8.15 1.14 0.00
CA ARG A 117 7.69 1.68 1.27
C ARG A 117 7.24 0.52 2.17
N PRO A 118 7.73 0.45 3.43
CA PRO A 118 7.18 -0.48 4.40
C PRO A 118 5.74 -0.08 4.74
N ARG A 119 4.92 -1.06 5.07
CA ARG A 119 3.59 -0.84 5.62
C ARG A 119 3.73 -0.71 7.15
N PRO A 120 3.16 0.35 7.77
CA PRO A 120 3.06 0.39 9.22
C PRO A 120 2.19 -0.80 9.70
N VAL A 121 2.71 -1.54 10.66
CA VAL A 121 1.95 -2.57 11.37
C VAL A 121 1.62 -1.99 12.73
N PRO A 122 0.33 -1.88 13.09
CA PRO A 122 -0.04 -1.44 14.42
C PRO A 122 0.49 -2.42 15.48
N PRO A 123 0.70 -1.97 16.73
CA PRO A 123 1.04 -2.86 17.83
C PRO A 123 -0.04 -3.94 17.97
N GLU A 124 0.34 -5.07 18.53
CA GLU A 124 -0.54 -6.24 18.64
C GLU A 124 -1.93 -5.85 19.13
N LYS A 125 -2.93 -6.30 18.40
CA LYS A 125 -4.34 -6.18 18.74
C LYS A 125 -4.51 -6.78 20.15
N GLY A 126 -5.40 -6.22 20.96
CA GLY A 126 -5.71 -6.78 22.29
C GLY A 126 -5.96 -8.29 22.27
N SER A 127 -6.16 -8.93 23.42
CA SER A 127 -6.33 -10.39 23.49
C SER A 127 -7.34 -10.88 22.46
N GLU A 128 -7.16 -12.11 21.96
CA GLU A 128 -8.09 -12.72 20.98
C GLU A 128 -9.55 -12.64 21.44
N GLU A 129 -9.79 -12.79 22.75
CA GLU A 129 -11.12 -12.66 23.35
C GLU A 129 -11.71 -11.26 23.15
N GLN A 130 -10.91 -10.21 23.34
CA GLN A 130 -11.36 -8.81 23.12
C GLN A 130 -11.64 -8.53 21.64
N ILE A 131 -10.92 -9.16 20.74
CA ILE A 131 -11.13 -9.06 19.29
C ILE A 131 -12.43 -9.75 18.91
N ILE A 132 -12.66 -10.97 19.40
CA ILE A 132 -13.89 -11.74 19.17
C ILE A 132 -15.12 -11.01 19.72
N GLU A 133 -15.06 -10.50 20.96
CA GLU A 133 -16.17 -9.75 21.56
C GLU A 133 -16.52 -8.49 20.75
N LYS A 134 -15.50 -7.79 20.26
CA LYS A 134 -15.72 -6.57 19.45
C LYS A 134 -16.25 -6.90 18.05
N HIS A 135 -15.83 -8.01 17.44
CA HIS A 135 -16.38 -8.48 16.17
C HIS A 135 -17.85 -8.87 16.32
N ALA A 136 -18.20 -9.62 17.39
CA ALA A 136 -19.59 -9.94 17.67
C ALA A 136 -20.47 -8.68 17.82
N ARG A 137 -20.00 -7.66 18.52
CA ARG A 137 -20.70 -6.38 18.63
C ARG A 137 -20.86 -5.65 17.29
N LEU A 138 -19.85 -5.77 16.41
CA LEU A 138 -19.91 -5.20 15.07
C LEU A 138 -20.95 -5.95 14.21
N GLU A 139 -20.99 -7.28 14.31
CA GLU A 139 -22.02 -8.10 13.65
C GLU A 139 -23.41 -7.74 14.15
N ASP A 140 -23.60 -7.54 15.45
CA ASP A 140 -24.86 -7.07 16.01
C ASP A 140 -25.31 -5.74 15.36
N VAL A 141 -24.39 -4.78 15.21
CA VAL A 141 -24.68 -3.49 14.56
C VAL A 141 -25.02 -3.67 13.07
N LEU A 142 -24.34 -4.58 12.37
CA LEU A 142 -24.57 -4.86 10.96
C LEU A 142 -25.90 -5.59 10.70
N GLN A 143 -26.36 -6.42 11.66
CA GLN A 143 -27.62 -7.16 11.57
C GLN A 143 -28.84 -6.33 12.00
N MET A 144 -28.62 -5.12 12.53
CA MET A 144 -29.73 -4.24 12.88
C MET A 144 -30.54 -3.87 11.65
N THR A 145 -31.86 -3.79 11.83
CA THR A 145 -32.79 -3.45 10.77
C THR A 145 -32.59 -2.01 10.29
N GLU A 146 -33.04 -1.73 9.07
CA GLU A 146 -33.01 -0.39 8.48
C GLU A 146 -33.72 0.66 9.36
N GLU A 147 -34.73 0.25 10.13
CA GLU A 147 -35.46 1.08 11.09
C GLU A 147 -34.62 1.52 12.31
N ALA A 148 -33.62 0.75 12.70
CA ALA A 148 -32.72 1.06 13.80
C ALA A 148 -31.52 1.94 13.41
N GLY A 149 -31.32 2.21 12.12
CA GLY A 149 -30.24 3.06 11.60
C GLY A 149 -28.84 2.64 12.06
N SER A 150 -28.14 1.88 11.23
CA SER A 150 -26.74 1.46 11.48
C SER A 150 -25.76 2.37 10.76
N PHE A 151 -24.84 2.96 11.50
CA PHE A 151 -23.92 3.96 11.00
C PHE A 151 -22.48 3.64 11.36
N PHE A 152 -21.58 3.91 10.42
CA PHE A 152 -20.14 3.89 10.64
C PHE A 152 -19.59 5.30 10.57
N GLN A 153 -18.82 5.68 11.57
CA GLN A 153 -18.30 7.02 11.73
C GLN A 153 -16.77 7.04 11.71
N ASP A 154 -16.21 8.10 11.14
CA ASP A 154 -14.77 8.38 11.18
C ASP A 154 -14.49 9.85 10.82
N GLU A 155 -13.26 10.32 11.06
CA GLU A 155 -12.80 11.64 10.67
C GLU A 155 -11.65 11.58 9.68
N THR A 156 -11.67 12.54 8.76
CA THR A 156 -10.53 12.78 7.89
C THR A 156 -10.02 14.20 7.99
N ARG A 157 -8.78 14.40 7.57
CA ARG A 157 -8.09 15.68 7.61
C ARG A 157 -7.75 16.16 6.20
N LEU A 158 -8.16 17.38 5.90
CA LEU A 158 -7.73 18.15 4.74
C LEU A 158 -6.59 19.09 5.13
N GLU A 159 -5.62 19.24 4.25
CA GLU A 159 -4.45 20.10 4.45
C GLU A 159 -4.20 20.93 3.20
N THR A 160 -3.88 22.22 3.38
CA THR A 160 -3.58 23.11 2.25
C THR A 160 -2.31 22.72 1.50
N ASN A 161 -1.37 22.05 2.15
CA ASN A 161 -0.25 21.42 1.44
C ASN A 161 -0.69 20.05 0.92
N PRO A 162 -0.79 19.86 -0.40
CA PRO A 162 -1.31 18.63 -0.98
C PRO A 162 -0.40 17.44 -0.70
N LYS A 163 -1.01 16.30 -0.43
CA LYS A 163 -0.28 15.02 -0.47
C LYS A 163 0.04 14.70 -1.92
N VAL A 164 1.32 14.45 -2.21
CA VAL A 164 1.74 14.13 -3.58
C VAL A 164 1.28 12.73 -3.95
N GLY A 165 0.49 12.62 -5.00
CA GLY A 165 0.05 11.38 -5.63
C GLY A 165 0.63 11.20 -7.03
N PHE A 166 0.39 10.04 -7.64
CA PHE A 166 0.77 9.79 -9.01
C PHE A 166 -0.09 10.62 -9.96
N CYS A 167 0.52 11.21 -10.97
CA CYS A 167 -0.19 11.88 -12.06
C CYS A 167 0.53 11.66 -13.39
N TRP A 168 -0.20 11.79 -14.48
CA TRP A 168 0.39 11.71 -15.82
C TRP A 168 1.24 12.92 -16.10
N MET A 169 2.49 12.70 -16.51
CA MET A 169 3.41 13.76 -16.91
C MET A 169 4.30 13.30 -18.05
N ARG A 170 4.80 14.27 -18.83
CA ARG A 170 5.68 13.96 -19.96
C ARG A 170 7.01 13.41 -19.45
N ARG A 171 7.49 12.35 -20.08
CA ARG A 171 8.78 11.73 -19.73
C ARG A 171 9.91 12.79 -19.70
N GLY A 172 10.65 12.82 -18.61
CA GLY A 172 11.75 13.77 -18.39
C GLY A 172 11.31 15.19 -17.97
N ARG A 173 10.00 15.43 -17.81
CA ARG A 173 9.47 16.71 -17.29
C ARG A 173 8.61 16.45 -16.07
N GLN A 174 9.18 16.66 -14.89
CA GLN A 174 8.43 16.57 -13.64
C GLN A 174 7.51 17.81 -13.52
N ARG A 175 6.21 17.55 -13.25
CA ARG A 175 5.23 18.61 -13.03
C ARG A 175 5.50 19.28 -11.68
N PRO A 176 5.72 20.59 -11.61
CA PRO A 176 5.75 21.31 -10.34
C PRO A 176 4.34 21.37 -9.77
N LEU A 177 4.21 21.15 -8.47
CA LEU A 177 2.97 21.31 -7.73
C LEU A 177 3.10 22.57 -6.85
N ARG A 178 2.24 23.54 -7.09
CA ARG A 178 2.24 24.75 -6.28
C ARG A 178 1.66 24.47 -4.90
N THR A 179 2.32 24.97 -3.88
CA THR A 179 1.86 24.85 -2.49
C THR A 179 1.74 26.24 -1.88
N PRO A 180 0.75 26.50 -1.01
CA PRO A 180 0.59 27.81 -0.39
C PRO A 180 1.67 28.16 0.64
N GLY A 181 2.56 27.24 0.97
CA GLY A 181 3.66 27.42 1.93
C GLY A 181 3.25 27.31 3.40
N ILE A 182 2.05 27.74 3.76
CA ILE A 182 1.49 27.60 5.12
C ILE A 182 0.51 26.44 5.12
N ASN A 183 0.79 25.41 5.91
CA ASN A 183 -0.09 24.25 6.02
C ASN A 183 -1.21 24.49 7.04
N ARG A 184 -2.37 24.91 6.55
CA ARG A 184 -3.62 24.98 7.34
C ARG A 184 -4.34 23.64 7.24
N LYS A 185 -5.17 23.36 8.24
CA LYS A 185 -5.88 22.07 8.39
C LYS A 185 -7.35 22.30 8.67
N ALA A 186 -8.20 21.49 8.05
CA ALA A 186 -9.59 21.30 8.40
C ALA A 186 -9.86 19.81 8.65
N TRP A 187 -10.90 19.54 9.42
CA TRP A 187 -11.36 18.19 9.70
C TRP A 187 -12.78 18.03 9.18
N ILE A 188 -13.04 16.86 8.61
CA ILE A 188 -14.38 16.43 8.25
C ILE A 188 -14.69 15.23 9.14
N SER A 189 -15.73 15.32 9.96
CA SER A 189 -16.29 14.19 10.68
C SER A 189 -17.48 13.68 9.88
N GLY A 190 -17.42 12.43 9.46
CA GLY A 190 -18.39 11.83 8.54
C GLY A 190 -18.97 10.54 9.07
N VAL A 191 -20.17 10.22 8.60
CA VAL A 191 -20.87 9.02 8.96
C VAL A 191 -21.59 8.42 7.77
N LEU A 192 -21.41 7.12 7.56
CA LEU A 192 -22.02 6.34 6.51
C LEU A 192 -23.20 5.53 7.06
N ASN A 193 -24.39 5.74 6.52
CA ASN A 193 -25.48 4.82 6.74
C ASN A 193 -25.21 3.54 5.93
N PHE A 194 -25.05 2.43 6.64
CA PHE A 194 -24.62 1.18 6.03
C PHE A 194 -25.64 0.59 5.05
N HIS A 195 -26.93 0.74 5.34
CA HIS A 195 -28.01 0.16 4.52
C HIS A 195 -28.30 0.96 3.26
N THR A 196 -28.29 2.29 3.38
CA THR A 196 -28.67 3.18 2.27
C THR A 196 -27.48 3.66 1.45
N GLY A 197 -26.26 3.60 2.01
CA GLY A 197 -25.07 4.21 1.44
C GLY A 197 -25.04 5.73 1.53
N ARG A 198 -25.99 6.35 2.26
CA ARG A 198 -26.00 7.79 2.49
C ARG A 198 -24.88 8.19 3.43
N PHE A 199 -24.19 9.25 3.05
CA PHE A 199 -23.07 9.79 3.81
C PHE A 199 -23.43 11.18 4.33
N HIS A 200 -23.26 11.42 5.63
CA HIS A 200 -23.47 12.70 6.29
C HIS A 200 -22.17 13.18 6.89
N TRP A 201 -21.93 14.47 6.87
CA TRP A 201 -20.69 15.04 7.39
C TRP A 201 -20.91 16.44 7.99
N VAL A 202 -19.93 16.83 8.78
CA VAL A 202 -19.74 18.19 9.26
C VAL A 202 -18.27 18.55 9.17
N SER A 203 -17.97 19.80 8.86
CA SER A 203 -16.60 20.31 8.75
C SER A 203 -16.25 21.21 9.93
N GLY A 204 -14.97 21.24 10.33
CA GLY A 204 -14.49 22.06 11.40
C GLY A 204 -12.98 22.23 11.45
N GLY A 205 -12.50 23.19 12.21
CA GLY A 205 -11.07 23.49 12.33
C GLY A 205 -10.28 22.52 13.22
N ARG A 206 -10.94 21.69 14.01
CA ARG A 206 -10.32 20.75 14.97
C ARG A 206 -11.06 19.43 15.02
N LYS A 207 -10.31 18.33 15.21
CA LYS A 207 -10.87 17.03 15.59
C LYS A 207 -11.04 17.03 17.11
N ASP A 208 -12.25 17.30 17.58
CA ASP A 208 -12.58 17.33 18.99
C ASP A 208 -14.03 16.88 19.24
N GLY A 209 -14.40 16.75 20.53
CA GLY A 209 -15.75 16.36 20.90
C GLY A 209 -16.83 17.35 20.49
N GLU A 210 -16.49 18.60 20.15
CA GLU A 210 -17.46 19.58 19.65
C GLU A 210 -17.85 19.27 18.21
N LEU A 211 -16.87 18.95 17.35
CA LEU A 211 -17.11 18.55 15.96
C LEU A 211 -17.98 17.28 15.94
N PHE A 212 -17.64 16.30 16.79
CA PHE A 212 -18.41 15.08 16.87
C PHE A 212 -19.85 15.30 17.36
N VAL A 213 -20.06 16.13 18.39
CA VAL A 213 -21.42 16.50 18.84
C VAL A 213 -22.21 17.19 17.74
N LYS A 214 -21.59 18.06 16.92
CA LYS A 214 -22.26 18.66 15.74
C LYS A 214 -22.74 17.59 14.74
N LEU A 215 -21.93 16.57 14.52
CA LEU A 215 -22.32 15.43 13.66
C LEU A 215 -23.49 14.67 14.27
N LEU A 216 -23.43 14.34 15.56
CA LEU A 216 -24.52 13.64 16.26
C LEU A 216 -25.83 14.45 16.23
N ASP A 217 -25.76 15.76 16.40
CA ASP A 217 -26.92 16.65 16.32
C ASP A 217 -27.52 16.70 14.91
N HIS A 218 -26.65 16.76 13.90
CA HIS A 218 -27.07 16.66 12.50
C HIS A 218 -27.81 15.33 12.21
N LEU A 219 -27.26 14.21 12.66
CA LEU A 219 -27.91 12.89 12.50
C LEU A 219 -29.24 12.82 13.23
N ARG A 220 -29.28 13.27 14.46
CA ARG A 220 -30.52 13.27 15.27
C ARG A 220 -31.64 14.04 14.61
N ARG A 221 -31.34 15.16 13.94
CA ARG A 221 -32.32 15.94 13.18
C ARG A 221 -32.76 15.25 11.91
N THR A 222 -31.79 14.64 11.18
CA THR A 222 -32.05 13.95 9.92
C THR A 222 -32.88 12.69 10.13
N TYR A 223 -32.53 11.90 11.15
CA TYR A 223 -33.14 10.61 11.46
C TYR A 223 -34.07 10.66 12.68
N ARG A 224 -34.77 11.78 12.88
CA ARG A 224 -35.66 12.00 14.03
C ARG A 224 -36.78 10.98 14.18
N CYS A 225 -37.14 10.27 13.10
CA CYS A 225 -38.19 9.25 13.12
C CYS A 225 -37.68 7.86 13.49
N HIS A 226 -36.37 7.67 13.55
CA HIS A 226 -35.76 6.42 13.98
C HIS A 226 -35.82 6.33 15.51
N LYS A 227 -36.10 5.13 16.01
CA LYS A 227 -36.18 4.89 17.46
C LYS A 227 -34.79 5.01 18.11
N GLU A 228 -33.79 4.45 17.47
CA GLU A 228 -32.41 4.42 17.93
C GLU A 228 -31.46 4.60 16.75
N LEU A 229 -30.32 5.25 16.98
CA LEU A 229 -29.22 5.40 16.03
C LEU A 229 -28.00 4.69 16.61
N HIS A 230 -27.53 3.67 15.92
CA HIS A 230 -26.39 2.84 16.32
C HIS A 230 -25.15 3.25 15.51
N LEU A 231 -24.17 3.86 16.17
CA LEU A 231 -22.94 4.37 15.55
C LEU A 231 -21.74 3.53 15.98
N ALA A 232 -21.12 2.87 15.02
CA ALA A 232 -19.79 2.28 15.19
C ALA A 232 -18.72 3.39 15.01
N THR A 233 -17.92 3.62 16.06
CA THR A 233 -16.91 4.70 16.10
C THR A 233 -15.54 4.11 16.47
N ASP A 234 -14.45 4.78 16.07
CA ASP A 234 -13.13 4.43 16.61
C ASP A 234 -13.02 4.77 18.11
N ASN A 235 -11.92 4.34 18.73
CA ASN A 235 -11.66 4.60 20.14
C ASN A 235 -10.93 5.94 20.38
N ASP A 236 -11.10 6.94 19.53
CA ASP A 236 -10.48 8.24 19.71
C ASP A 236 -11.01 8.96 20.98
N GLY A 237 -10.13 9.69 21.63
CA GLY A 237 -10.46 10.47 22.82
C GLY A 237 -11.55 11.54 22.60
N SER A 238 -11.73 12.00 21.36
CA SER A 238 -12.80 12.93 20.99
C SER A 238 -14.19 12.33 21.23
N HIS A 239 -14.37 11.02 20.94
CA HIS A 239 -15.64 10.29 21.08
C HIS A 239 -15.98 9.93 22.52
N THR A 240 -14.98 9.87 23.39
CA THR A 240 -15.15 9.54 24.81
C THR A 240 -15.11 10.76 25.73
N SER A 241 -15.06 11.96 25.18
CA SER A 241 -14.99 13.21 25.92
C SER A 241 -16.24 13.41 26.82
N LYS A 242 -16.10 14.17 27.93
CA LYS A 242 -17.21 14.49 28.82
C LYS A 242 -18.38 15.13 28.09
N ARG A 243 -18.11 15.97 27.08
CA ARG A 243 -19.12 16.64 26.26
C ARG A 243 -19.95 15.64 25.48
N VAL A 244 -19.29 14.65 24.81
CA VAL A 244 -19.96 13.60 24.04
C VAL A 244 -20.79 12.70 24.93
N ARG A 245 -20.23 12.23 26.06
CA ARG A 245 -20.97 11.40 27.03
C ARG A 245 -22.25 12.06 27.48
N ARG A 246 -22.15 13.33 27.87
CA ARG A 246 -23.32 14.11 28.30
C ARG A 246 -24.35 14.21 27.16
N TYR A 247 -23.93 14.52 25.94
CA TYR A 247 -24.84 14.59 24.78
C TYR A 247 -25.57 13.27 24.52
N VAL A 248 -24.84 12.15 24.59
CA VAL A 248 -25.41 10.81 24.40
C VAL A 248 -26.38 10.47 25.53
N GLU A 249 -26.04 10.76 26.79
CA GLU A 249 -26.93 10.60 27.97
C GLU A 249 -28.19 11.44 27.80
N ASP A 250 -28.06 12.72 27.44
CA ASP A 250 -29.18 13.64 27.20
C ASP A 250 -30.07 13.24 26.02
N SER A 251 -29.58 12.33 25.13
CA SER A 251 -30.36 11.78 24.04
C SER A 251 -31.46 10.78 24.50
N GLY A 252 -31.42 10.36 25.77
CA GLY A 252 -32.40 9.42 26.33
C GLY A 252 -32.36 8.03 25.68
N GLY A 253 -31.20 7.60 25.17
CA GLY A 253 -31.00 6.30 24.53
C GLY A 253 -31.24 6.31 23.02
N HIS A 254 -31.58 7.47 22.44
CA HIS A 254 -31.76 7.59 20.99
C HIS A 254 -30.44 7.39 20.21
N ILE A 255 -29.28 7.71 20.82
CA ILE A 255 -27.95 7.51 20.24
C ILE A 255 -27.20 6.47 21.05
N ARG A 256 -26.68 5.45 20.38
CA ARG A 256 -25.82 4.42 20.95
C ARG A 256 -24.50 4.35 20.21
N LEU A 257 -23.40 4.48 20.96
CA LEU A 257 -22.04 4.41 20.40
C LEU A 257 -21.44 3.02 20.66
N TYR A 258 -20.87 2.44 19.63
CA TYR A 258 -20.21 1.14 19.66
C TYR A 258 -18.74 1.31 19.25
N PRO A 259 -17.80 1.14 20.19
CA PRO A 259 -16.37 1.27 19.86
C PRO A 259 -15.92 0.12 18.98
N LEU A 260 -15.34 0.46 17.83
CA LEU A 260 -14.68 -0.49 16.91
C LEU A 260 -13.44 -1.11 17.58
N PRO A 261 -13.00 -2.29 17.13
CA PRO A 261 -11.73 -2.87 17.57
C PRO A 261 -10.59 -1.87 17.43
N SER A 262 -9.74 -1.76 18.45
CA SER A 262 -8.54 -0.92 18.38
C SER A 262 -7.63 -1.39 17.26
N TRP A 263 -7.04 -0.45 16.51
CA TRP A 263 -6.08 -0.72 15.43
C TRP A 263 -6.62 -1.57 14.24
N SER A 264 -7.92 -1.50 13.97
CA SER A 264 -8.56 -2.20 12.85
C SER A 264 -9.25 -1.22 11.90
N PRO A 265 -8.50 -0.33 11.22
CA PRO A 265 -9.09 0.63 10.27
C PRO A 265 -9.77 -0.10 9.11
N GLU A 266 -9.30 -1.30 8.73
CA GLU A 266 -9.92 -2.16 7.73
C GLU A 266 -11.37 -2.56 8.07
N SER A 267 -11.75 -2.48 9.34
CA SER A 267 -13.11 -2.79 9.81
C SER A 267 -14.07 -1.60 9.67
N ASN A 268 -13.57 -0.41 9.32
CA ASN A 268 -14.41 0.77 9.15
C ASN A 268 -14.66 1.05 7.66
N PRO A 269 -15.89 0.83 7.14
CA PRO A 269 -16.20 1.07 5.73
C PRO A 269 -16.09 2.54 5.30
N VAL A 270 -16.11 3.48 6.22
CA VAL A 270 -15.92 4.92 5.94
C VAL A 270 -14.54 5.21 5.37
N GLU A 271 -13.54 4.41 5.71
CA GLU A 271 -12.18 4.53 5.15
C GLU A 271 -12.14 4.47 3.60
N VAL A 272 -13.07 3.76 2.99
CA VAL A 272 -13.19 3.71 1.52
C VAL A 272 -13.65 5.05 0.98
N VAL A 273 -14.59 5.72 1.67
CA VAL A 273 -15.06 7.06 1.30
C VAL A 273 -13.91 8.05 1.42
N TRP A 274 -13.14 8.00 2.51
CA TRP A 274 -11.99 8.86 2.71
C TRP A 274 -10.88 8.61 1.69
N TRP A 275 -10.60 7.34 1.39
CA TRP A 275 -9.62 7.01 0.37
C TRP A 275 -10.02 7.60 -0.99
N SER A 276 -11.27 7.45 -1.41
CA SER A 276 -11.76 7.99 -2.68
C SER A 276 -11.73 9.52 -2.71
N LEU A 277 -12.13 10.18 -1.63
CA LEU A 277 -12.04 11.62 -1.46
C LEU A 277 -10.58 12.11 -1.61
N HIS A 278 -9.64 11.47 -0.93
CA HIS A 278 -8.24 11.86 -1.01
C HIS A 278 -7.65 11.65 -2.40
N GLU A 279 -7.98 10.55 -3.08
CA GLU A 279 -7.53 10.31 -4.46
C GLU A 279 -8.09 11.34 -5.44
N ALA A 280 -9.36 11.70 -5.29
CA ALA A 280 -10.02 12.60 -6.22
C ALA A 280 -9.74 14.09 -5.95
N VAL A 281 -9.65 14.49 -4.68
CA VAL A 281 -9.68 15.90 -4.28
C VAL A 281 -8.38 16.35 -3.63
N SER A 282 -7.94 15.69 -2.56
CA SER A 282 -6.87 16.26 -1.73
C SER A 282 -5.45 15.92 -2.21
N ARG A 283 -5.29 14.94 -3.11
CA ARG A 283 -4.00 14.69 -3.76
C ARG A 283 -3.77 15.63 -4.91
N ASN A 284 -2.55 16.18 -4.97
CA ASN A 284 -2.12 17.09 -6.04
C ASN A 284 -3.06 18.28 -6.28
N HIS A 285 -3.87 18.69 -5.29
CA HIS A 285 -4.72 19.87 -5.43
C HIS A 285 -3.88 21.15 -5.52
N GLU A 286 -4.41 22.14 -6.18
CA GLU A 286 -3.82 23.47 -6.31
C GLU A 286 -4.78 24.56 -5.77
N CYS A 287 -5.61 24.22 -4.77
CA CYS A 287 -6.54 25.16 -4.13
C CYS A 287 -5.75 26.31 -3.49
N ALA A 288 -6.25 27.52 -3.65
CA ALA A 288 -5.60 28.72 -3.13
C ALA A 288 -5.72 28.82 -1.60
N GLY A 289 -6.84 28.31 -1.05
CA GLY A 289 -7.16 28.37 0.37
C GLY A 289 -7.69 27.05 0.92
N LEU A 290 -7.85 27.04 2.27
CA LEU A 290 -8.44 25.90 2.95
C LEU A 290 -9.94 25.80 2.67
N ASP A 291 -10.63 26.93 2.58
CA ASP A 291 -12.07 26.99 2.36
C ASP A 291 -12.42 26.43 0.98
N ASP A 292 -11.66 26.79 -0.06
CA ASP A 292 -11.81 26.24 -1.42
C ASP A 292 -11.64 24.70 -1.43
N LEU A 293 -10.67 24.20 -0.64
CA LEU A 293 -10.43 22.75 -0.54
C LEU A 293 -11.56 22.04 0.20
N VAL A 294 -12.11 22.65 1.25
CA VAL A 294 -13.27 22.11 1.99
C VAL A 294 -14.50 22.10 1.09
N GLU A 295 -14.80 23.19 0.39
CA GLU A 295 -15.93 23.28 -0.55
C GLU A 295 -15.82 22.20 -1.65
N LEU A 296 -14.64 22.03 -2.23
CA LEU A 296 -14.40 20.99 -3.24
C LEU A 296 -14.60 19.58 -2.66
N ALA A 297 -14.17 19.35 -1.42
CA ALA A 297 -14.34 18.06 -0.74
C ALA A 297 -15.81 17.78 -0.43
N GLU A 298 -16.55 18.77 0.05
CA GLU A 298 -17.99 18.66 0.33
C GLU A 298 -18.80 18.44 -0.95
N GLY A 299 -18.46 19.14 -2.03
CA GLY A 299 -19.04 18.92 -3.36
C GLY A 299 -18.82 17.49 -3.87
N TYR A 300 -17.60 16.95 -3.69
CA TYR A 300 -17.29 15.57 -4.03
C TYR A 300 -18.13 14.56 -3.22
N LEU A 301 -18.26 14.79 -1.90
CA LEU A 301 -19.05 13.94 -1.03
C LEU A 301 -20.54 13.96 -1.39
N GLU A 302 -21.08 15.11 -1.82
CA GLU A 302 -22.46 15.22 -2.26
C GLU A 302 -22.70 14.52 -3.58
N GLU A 303 -21.84 14.71 -4.58
CA GLU A 303 -21.96 14.05 -5.90
C GLU A 303 -21.75 12.54 -5.82
N GLY A 304 -20.88 12.07 -4.90
CA GLY A 304 -20.52 10.66 -4.76
C GLY A 304 -21.61 9.77 -4.17
N GLN A 305 -22.66 10.33 -3.61
CA GLN A 305 -23.74 9.59 -2.97
C GLN A 305 -24.66 8.85 -3.96
N PRO A 306 -25.19 7.68 -3.61
CA PRO A 306 -24.90 6.89 -2.40
C PRO A 306 -23.62 6.06 -2.50
N PHE A 307 -22.80 6.03 -1.45
CA PHE A 307 -21.62 5.18 -1.35
C PHE A 307 -22.02 3.74 -1.01
N ARG A 308 -22.33 2.96 -2.03
CA ARG A 308 -22.76 1.56 -1.84
C ARG A 308 -21.55 0.65 -1.67
N LEU A 309 -21.40 0.09 -0.49
CA LEU A 309 -20.42 -0.94 -0.18
C LEU A 309 -21.08 -2.32 -0.27
N LYS A 310 -20.38 -3.28 -0.86
CA LYS A 310 -20.84 -4.67 -0.83
C LYS A 310 -20.45 -5.28 0.51
N LEU A 311 -21.40 -5.90 1.20
CA LEU A 311 -21.15 -6.61 2.47
C LEU A 311 -19.95 -7.56 2.38
N GLY A 312 -19.81 -8.30 1.29
CA GLY A 312 -18.67 -9.18 1.05
C GLY A 312 -17.32 -8.46 1.04
N GLU A 313 -17.25 -7.22 0.59
CA GLU A 313 -15.99 -6.44 0.60
C GLU A 313 -15.58 -6.01 2.02
N VAL A 314 -16.54 -5.83 2.92
CA VAL A 314 -16.30 -5.52 4.33
C VAL A 314 -15.85 -6.80 5.05
N TYR A 315 -16.56 -7.92 4.87
CA TYR A 315 -16.19 -9.22 5.45
C TYR A 315 -14.87 -9.74 4.92
N ASP A 316 -14.61 -9.68 3.60
CA ASP A 316 -13.34 -10.07 2.99
C ASP A 316 -12.14 -9.28 3.55
N ARG A 317 -12.35 -8.05 3.99
CA ARG A 317 -11.30 -7.23 4.64
C ARG A 317 -11.10 -7.59 6.11
N LEU A 318 -12.14 -8.05 6.79
CA LEU A 318 -12.08 -8.51 8.17
C LEU A 318 -11.41 -9.89 8.29
N GLU A 319 -11.63 -10.78 7.30
CA GLU A 319 -11.11 -12.15 7.29
C GLU A 319 -9.71 -12.28 6.69
N ARG A 320 -9.26 -11.33 5.85
CA ARG A 320 -7.91 -11.39 5.30
C ARG A 320 -6.89 -11.06 6.38
N PRO A 321 -5.97 -11.99 6.70
CA PRO A 321 -4.79 -11.60 7.46
C PRO A 321 -4.09 -10.48 6.67
N PRO A 322 -3.49 -9.51 7.35
CA PRO A 322 -2.73 -8.46 6.69
C PRO A 322 -1.69 -9.10 5.76
N PRO A 323 -1.59 -8.66 4.48
CA PRO A 323 -0.64 -9.20 3.52
C PRO A 323 0.80 -8.94 3.93
#